data_efd9b6b8ddc5c765c90e93f860a4ba5d
#
_entry.id   efd9b6b8ddc5c765c90e93f860a4ba5d
#
_cell.length_a   1.000
_cell.length_b   1.000
_cell.length_c   1.000
_cell.angle_alpha   90.00
_cell.angle_beta   90.00
_cell.angle_gamma   90.00
#
_symmetry.space_group_name_H-M   'P 1'
#
loop_
_entity.id
_entity.type
_entity.pdbx_description
1 polymer ?
#
loop_
_entity_poly.entity_id
_entity_poly.type
_entity_poly.pdbx_seq_one_letter_code
_entity_poly.pdbx_strand_id
1 'polypeptide(L)'
;MGESKAETQRWMFVVQALNQPGTLTAAAAVFSNRGVSLEGILGSGIDTTTVEDGRLLFSFRATPEKQALLKRSLQRLPNILKVKAYTYEDERLRAIAIAKVTLDTDLSLNHQQLHIEKICQTDRYRLLLLTGTTATVESEIARLRSQSQLEDVVISAITV
;
A
#
# COMPACT_ATOMS: atom_id res chain seq x y z
N MET A 1 -16.75 -29.30 -17.06
CA MET A 1 -16.18 -28.04 -17.58
C MET A 1 -15.76 -27.20 -16.40
N GLY A 2 -14.45 -27.13 -16.15
CA GLY A 2 -13.93 -26.35 -15.02
C GLY A 2 -14.01 -24.86 -15.35
N GLU A 3 -14.80 -24.12 -14.59
CA GLU A 3 -14.65 -22.69 -14.54
C GLU A 3 -13.21 -22.39 -14.07
N SER A 4 -12.40 -21.85 -14.96
CA SER A 4 -11.11 -21.29 -14.60
C SER A 4 -11.38 -20.21 -13.56
N LYS A 5 -11.14 -20.52 -12.30
CA LYS A 5 -11.21 -19.57 -11.20
C LYS A 5 -10.19 -18.48 -11.53
N ALA A 6 -10.68 -17.33 -12.01
CA ALA A 6 -9.82 -16.21 -12.36
C ALA A 6 -8.90 -15.92 -11.16
N GLU A 7 -7.59 -15.93 -11.43
CA GLU A 7 -6.59 -15.85 -10.39
C GLU A 7 -6.64 -14.48 -9.73
N THR A 8 -6.67 -14.47 -8.40
CA THR A 8 -6.71 -13.23 -7.61
C THR A 8 -5.30 -12.66 -7.55
N GLN A 9 -5.13 -11.40 -7.93
CA GLN A 9 -3.86 -10.68 -7.84
C GLN A 9 -3.99 -9.42 -6.99
N ARG A 10 -2.86 -8.86 -6.58
CA ARG A 10 -2.83 -7.61 -5.80
C ARG A 10 -2.85 -6.39 -6.72
N TRP A 11 -3.63 -5.42 -6.34
CA TRP A 11 -3.83 -4.16 -7.05
C TRP A 11 -3.56 -2.97 -6.14
N MET A 12 -3.18 -1.87 -6.78
CA MET A 12 -3.13 -0.55 -6.17
C MET A 12 -4.03 0.39 -6.98
N PHE A 13 -5.01 1.02 -6.34
CA PHE A 13 -5.71 2.17 -6.88
C PHE A 13 -5.13 3.46 -6.35
N VAL A 14 -4.87 4.39 -7.25
CA VAL A 14 -4.52 5.77 -6.95
C VAL A 14 -5.70 6.63 -7.37
N VAL A 15 -6.32 7.26 -6.39
CA VAL A 15 -7.58 7.98 -6.55
C VAL A 15 -7.35 9.46 -6.29
N GLN A 16 -7.64 10.29 -7.27
CA GLN A 16 -7.77 11.73 -7.09
C GLN A 16 -9.22 12.03 -6.67
N ALA A 17 -9.40 12.73 -5.59
CA ALA A 17 -10.71 12.95 -4.99
C ALA A 17 -10.82 14.36 -4.38
N LEU A 18 -12.04 14.78 -4.13
CA LEU A 18 -12.28 15.98 -3.32
C LEU A 18 -11.91 15.70 -1.87
N ASN A 19 -11.10 16.58 -1.29
CA ASN A 19 -10.71 16.49 0.12
C ASN A 19 -11.84 17.03 1.01
N GLN A 20 -12.87 16.22 1.20
CA GLN A 20 -14.06 16.55 1.96
C GLN A 20 -14.42 15.44 2.96
N PRO A 21 -15.08 15.77 4.07
CA PRO A 21 -15.63 14.76 4.97
C PRO A 21 -16.51 13.74 4.22
N GLY A 22 -16.33 12.46 4.55
CA GLY A 22 -17.10 11.36 3.95
C GLY A 22 -16.53 10.80 2.65
N THR A 23 -15.62 11.48 1.96
CA THR A 23 -15.03 10.99 0.71
C THR A 23 -14.33 9.65 0.89
N LEU A 24 -13.46 9.51 1.91
CA LEU A 24 -12.80 8.25 2.21
C LEU A 24 -13.79 7.15 2.58
N THR A 25 -14.78 7.47 3.41
CA THR A 25 -15.82 6.51 3.83
C THR A 25 -16.62 5.98 2.65
N ALA A 26 -17.05 6.87 1.75
CA ALA A 26 -17.78 6.48 0.54
C ALA A 26 -16.92 5.62 -0.39
N ALA A 27 -15.65 5.97 -0.58
CA ALA A 27 -14.72 5.20 -1.40
C ALA A 27 -14.46 3.80 -0.80
N ALA A 28 -14.19 3.71 0.51
CA ALA A 28 -13.97 2.43 1.19
C ALA A 28 -15.23 1.53 1.17
N ALA A 29 -16.43 2.11 1.26
CA ALA A 29 -17.69 1.37 1.17
C ALA A 29 -17.86 0.64 -0.17
N VAL A 30 -17.29 1.14 -1.27
CA VAL A 30 -17.32 0.45 -2.57
C VAL A 30 -16.68 -0.93 -2.48
N PHE A 31 -15.58 -1.06 -1.76
CA PHE A 31 -14.88 -2.34 -1.56
C PHE A 31 -15.68 -3.27 -0.64
N SER A 32 -16.11 -2.75 0.51
CA SER A 32 -16.91 -3.52 1.49
C SER A 32 -18.20 -4.07 0.88
N ASN A 33 -18.93 -3.27 0.12
CA ASN A 33 -20.19 -3.66 -0.53
C ASN A 33 -19.99 -4.75 -1.60
N ARG A 34 -18.74 -5.00 -2.02
CA ARG A 34 -18.38 -6.05 -2.98
C ARG A 34 -17.58 -7.19 -2.37
N GLY A 35 -17.50 -7.23 -1.05
CA GLY A 35 -16.79 -8.26 -0.31
C GLY A 35 -15.28 -8.28 -0.58
N VAL A 36 -14.68 -7.09 -0.77
CA VAL A 36 -13.23 -6.95 -0.96
C VAL A 36 -12.63 -6.27 0.26
N SER A 37 -11.68 -6.95 0.90
CA SER A 37 -10.91 -6.38 2.00
C SER A 37 -9.80 -5.48 1.46
N LEU A 38 -9.61 -4.33 2.09
CA LEU A 38 -8.48 -3.45 1.85
C LEU A 38 -7.28 -3.92 2.68
N GLU A 39 -6.13 -4.13 2.03
CA GLU A 39 -4.87 -4.46 2.69
C GLU A 39 -4.14 -3.22 3.19
N GLY A 40 -4.32 -2.09 2.52
CA GLY A 40 -3.75 -0.81 2.90
C GLY A 40 -4.58 0.35 2.40
N ILE A 41 -4.59 1.42 3.18
CA ILE A 41 -5.25 2.69 2.87
C ILE A 41 -4.29 3.81 3.24
N LEU A 42 -4.06 4.71 2.28
CA LEU A 42 -3.36 5.96 2.54
C LEU A 42 -4.20 7.12 2.02
N GLY A 43 -4.46 8.10 2.85
CA GLY A 43 -5.12 9.33 2.46
C GLY A 43 -4.20 10.53 2.70
N SER A 44 -4.10 11.42 1.73
CA SER A 44 -3.36 12.68 1.86
C SER A 44 -4.04 13.81 1.14
N GLY A 45 -3.98 15.02 1.72
CA GLY A 45 -4.23 16.28 1.04
C GLY A 45 -2.90 17.01 0.89
N ILE A 46 -2.53 17.36 -0.33
CA ILE A 46 -1.22 17.98 -0.62
C ILE A 46 -1.30 19.48 -0.44
N ASP A 47 -2.39 20.09 -0.87
CA ASP A 47 -2.64 21.50 -0.71
C ASP A 47 -3.94 21.73 0.08
N THR A 48 -3.84 22.49 1.16
CA THR A 48 -5.01 22.87 1.97
C THR A 48 -5.83 24.00 1.33
N THR A 49 -5.34 24.57 0.24
CA THR A 49 -6.00 25.70 -0.44
C THR A 49 -7.02 25.26 -1.48
N THR A 50 -6.93 24.01 -1.99
CA THR A 50 -7.86 23.48 -2.97
C THR A 50 -8.52 22.19 -2.49
N VAL A 51 -9.83 22.09 -2.66
CA VAL A 51 -10.62 20.91 -2.30
C VAL A 51 -10.29 19.70 -3.20
N GLU A 52 -9.73 19.94 -4.39
CA GLU A 52 -9.44 18.92 -5.41
C GLU A 52 -8.15 18.13 -5.19
N ASP A 53 -7.37 18.46 -4.17
CA ASP A 53 -6.05 17.87 -3.93
C ASP A 53 -6.06 16.63 -3.02
N GLY A 54 -7.21 16.02 -2.81
CA GLY A 54 -7.29 14.75 -2.10
C GLY A 54 -6.69 13.60 -2.90
N ARG A 55 -5.86 12.80 -2.24
CA ARG A 55 -5.31 11.56 -2.79
C ARG A 55 -5.64 10.41 -1.86
N LEU A 56 -6.19 9.33 -2.43
CA LEU A 56 -6.45 8.09 -1.71
C LEU A 56 -5.75 6.95 -2.45
N LEU A 57 -5.01 6.14 -1.73
CA LEU A 57 -4.39 4.94 -2.24
C LEU A 57 -5.01 3.74 -1.54
N PHE A 58 -5.44 2.75 -2.32
CA PHE A 58 -6.03 1.51 -1.82
C PHE A 58 -5.28 0.32 -2.38
N SER A 59 -4.73 -0.53 -1.51
CA SER A 59 -4.20 -1.83 -1.91
C SER A 59 -5.19 -2.94 -1.53
N PHE A 60 -5.38 -3.90 -2.42
CA PHE A 60 -6.37 -4.98 -2.27
C PHE A 60 -6.09 -6.15 -3.20
N ARG A 61 -6.75 -7.28 -2.93
CA ARG A 61 -6.73 -8.46 -3.82
C ARG A 61 -8.07 -8.64 -4.51
N ALA A 62 -8.03 -8.85 -5.82
CA ALA A 62 -9.21 -9.13 -6.63
C ALA A 62 -8.84 -9.80 -7.95
N THR A 63 -9.82 -10.42 -8.62
CA THR A 63 -9.67 -10.82 -10.02
C THR A 63 -9.67 -9.59 -10.92
N PRO A 64 -9.13 -9.66 -12.15
CA PRO A 64 -9.15 -8.54 -13.10
C PRO A 64 -10.56 -7.98 -13.36
N GLU A 65 -11.55 -8.84 -13.45
CA GLU A 65 -12.96 -8.44 -13.67
C GLU A 65 -13.50 -7.66 -12.48
N LYS A 66 -13.22 -8.14 -11.27
CA LYS A 66 -13.66 -7.50 -10.02
C LYS A 66 -12.93 -6.16 -9.83
N GLN A 67 -11.64 -6.09 -10.18
CA GLN A 67 -10.86 -4.85 -10.19
C GLN A 67 -11.49 -3.82 -11.13
N ALA A 68 -11.84 -4.18 -12.37
CA ALA A 68 -12.47 -3.29 -13.33
C ALA A 68 -13.83 -2.79 -12.85
N LEU A 69 -14.61 -3.66 -12.18
CA LEU A 69 -15.90 -3.31 -11.58
C LEU A 69 -15.75 -2.31 -10.42
N LEU A 70 -14.78 -2.54 -9.53
CA LEU A 70 -14.45 -1.62 -8.43
C LEU A 70 -14.05 -0.24 -8.95
N LYS A 71 -13.18 -0.20 -9.97
CA LYS A 71 -12.76 1.05 -10.61
C LYS A 71 -13.95 1.84 -11.14
N ARG A 72 -14.84 1.19 -11.90
CA ARG A 72 -16.06 1.84 -12.42
C ARG A 72 -16.99 2.32 -11.30
N SER A 73 -17.10 1.56 -10.21
CA SER A 73 -17.93 1.95 -9.07
C SER A 73 -17.38 3.17 -8.34
N LEU A 74 -16.06 3.24 -8.14
CA LEU A 74 -15.41 4.43 -7.58
C LEU A 74 -15.62 5.67 -8.46
N GLN A 75 -15.44 5.52 -9.78
CA GLN A 75 -15.60 6.62 -10.74
C GLN A 75 -17.02 7.21 -10.80
N ARG A 76 -18.02 6.51 -10.27
CA ARG A 76 -19.41 6.99 -10.17
C ARG A 76 -19.67 7.82 -8.92
N LEU A 77 -18.76 7.81 -7.95
CA LEU A 77 -18.92 8.63 -6.75
C LEU A 77 -18.68 10.11 -7.09
N PRO A 78 -19.51 11.03 -6.60
CA PRO A 78 -19.45 12.45 -6.98
C PRO A 78 -18.13 13.12 -6.56
N ASN A 79 -17.52 12.63 -5.48
CA ASN A 79 -16.28 13.20 -4.93
C ASN A 79 -15.00 12.56 -5.54
N ILE A 80 -15.13 11.62 -6.47
CA ILE A 80 -14.00 10.98 -7.12
C ILE A 80 -13.76 11.60 -8.50
N LEU A 81 -12.57 12.16 -8.71
CA LEU A 81 -12.22 12.88 -9.93
C LEU A 81 -11.52 11.94 -10.92
N LYS A 82 -10.65 11.07 -10.45
CA LYS A 82 -9.88 10.14 -11.29
C LYS A 82 -9.46 8.89 -10.52
N VAL A 83 -9.44 7.75 -11.20
CA VAL A 83 -8.92 6.48 -10.65
C VAL A 83 -7.92 5.89 -11.63
N LYS A 84 -6.67 5.75 -11.18
CA LYS A 84 -5.61 4.96 -11.85
C LYS A 84 -5.51 3.61 -11.16
N ALA A 85 -5.22 2.56 -11.92
CA ALA A 85 -5.04 1.20 -11.42
C ALA A 85 -3.67 0.67 -11.82
N TYR A 86 -2.99 0.07 -10.87
CA TYR A 86 -1.69 -0.57 -11.06
C TYR A 86 -1.74 -1.98 -10.46
N THR A 87 -0.96 -2.90 -11.01
CA THR A 87 -0.60 -4.12 -10.29
C THR A 87 0.32 -3.75 -9.12
N TYR A 88 0.28 -4.51 -8.04
CA TYR A 88 1.06 -4.17 -6.84
C TYR A 88 2.58 -4.27 -7.06
N GLU A 89 3.01 -5.04 -8.06
CA GLU A 89 4.41 -5.18 -8.47
C GLU A 89 4.87 -4.13 -9.51
N ASP A 90 4.00 -3.19 -9.89
CA ASP A 90 4.34 -2.14 -10.87
C ASP A 90 5.55 -1.32 -10.38
N GLU A 91 6.55 -1.16 -11.23
CA GLU A 91 7.81 -0.48 -10.88
C GLU A 91 7.64 0.99 -10.48
N ARG A 92 6.51 1.61 -10.82
CA ARG A 92 6.16 2.97 -10.40
C ARG A 92 5.73 3.05 -8.95
N LEU A 93 5.38 1.94 -8.34
CA LEU A 93 5.07 1.87 -6.91
C LEU A 93 6.37 1.84 -6.09
N ARG A 94 6.37 2.58 -5.00
CA ARG A 94 7.41 2.51 -3.97
C ARG A 94 6.78 2.15 -2.65
N ALA A 95 7.43 1.27 -1.91
CA ALA A 95 7.05 0.96 -0.55
C ALA A 95 7.92 1.74 0.44
N ILE A 96 7.30 2.13 1.53
CA ILE A 96 7.95 2.71 2.71
C ILE A 96 7.47 1.91 3.93
N ALA A 97 8.40 1.48 4.75
CA ALA A 97 8.07 0.74 5.96
C ALA A 97 8.90 1.21 7.15
N ILE A 98 8.29 1.20 8.32
CA ILE A 98 9.01 1.29 9.60
C ILE A 98 8.96 -0.08 10.24
N ALA A 99 10.14 -0.68 10.43
CA ALA A 99 10.29 -1.99 11.05
C ALA A 99 10.97 -1.86 12.43
N LYS A 100 10.36 -2.47 13.44
CA LYS A 100 10.96 -2.67 14.75
C LYS A 100 11.63 -4.03 14.78
N VAL A 101 12.95 -4.03 14.97
CA VAL A 101 13.77 -5.24 14.88
C VAL A 101 14.62 -5.44 16.12
N THR A 102 15.06 -6.69 16.33
CA THR A 102 15.98 -7.05 17.41
C THR A 102 17.38 -6.45 17.18
N LEU A 103 18.18 -6.37 18.25
CA LEU A 103 19.52 -5.74 18.19
C LEU A 103 20.54 -6.51 17.39
N ASP A 104 20.37 -7.81 17.24
CA ASP A 104 21.25 -8.74 16.49
C ASP A 104 20.98 -8.73 14.98
N THR A 105 20.02 -7.93 14.53
CA THR A 105 19.70 -7.83 13.10
C THR A 105 20.90 -7.32 12.30
N ASP A 106 21.30 -8.08 11.28
CA ASP A 106 22.35 -7.68 10.34
C ASP A 106 21.80 -6.65 9.33
N LEU A 107 22.43 -5.48 9.31
CA LEU A 107 22.07 -4.36 8.41
C LEU A 107 23.00 -4.27 7.18
N SER A 108 23.95 -5.20 7.03
CA SER A 108 24.96 -5.14 5.95
C SER A 108 24.45 -5.53 4.57
N LEU A 109 23.17 -5.87 4.44
CA LEU A 109 22.57 -6.31 3.19
C LEU A 109 22.28 -5.11 2.26
N ASN A 110 23.21 -4.86 1.35
CA ASN A 110 23.02 -3.91 0.25
C ASN A 110 22.25 -4.59 -0.89
N HIS A 111 20.95 -4.33 -0.99
CA HIS A 111 20.18 -4.61 -2.19
C HIS A 111 20.11 -3.34 -3.04
N GLN A 112 20.43 -3.41 -4.33
CA GLN A 112 20.43 -2.25 -5.23
C GLN A 112 19.12 -1.46 -5.28
N GLN A 113 18.01 -2.07 -4.85
CA GLN A 113 16.66 -1.46 -4.90
C GLN A 113 16.01 -1.30 -3.53
N LEU A 114 16.75 -1.54 -2.45
CA LEU A 114 16.32 -1.38 -1.07
C LEU A 114 17.27 -0.45 -0.33
N HIS A 115 16.72 0.60 0.23
CA HIS A 115 17.43 1.49 1.14
C HIS A 115 16.98 1.21 2.57
N ILE A 116 17.95 1.00 3.46
CA ILE A 116 17.73 0.77 4.88
C ILE A 116 18.41 1.88 5.66
N GLU A 117 17.63 2.59 6.47
CA GLU A 117 18.11 3.64 7.36
C GLU A 117 17.77 3.28 8.80
N LYS A 118 18.75 3.40 9.69
CA LYS A 118 18.52 3.26 11.13
C LYS A 118 17.97 4.57 11.68
N ILE A 119 16.70 4.61 12.07
CA ILE A 119 16.05 5.78 12.66
C ILE A 119 16.55 6.00 14.09
N CYS A 120 16.48 4.94 14.92
CA CYS A 120 16.95 4.97 16.29
C CYS A 120 17.31 3.57 16.81
N GLN A 121 18.00 3.55 17.93
CA GLN A 121 18.33 2.32 18.65
C GLN A 121 18.18 2.55 20.15
N THR A 122 17.56 1.60 20.81
CA THR A 122 17.47 1.52 22.28
C THR A 122 18.31 0.35 22.78
N ASP A 123 18.25 0.07 24.07
CA ASP A 123 18.83 -1.14 24.68
C ASP A 123 18.08 -2.44 24.36
N ARG A 124 16.90 -2.35 23.73
CA ARG A 124 16.03 -3.50 23.45
C ARG A 124 15.77 -3.75 21.97
N TYR A 125 15.71 -2.71 21.14
CA TYR A 125 15.37 -2.82 19.72
C TYR A 125 15.99 -1.72 18.87
N ARG A 126 15.91 -1.89 17.55
CA ARG A 126 16.17 -0.84 16.55
C ARG A 126 14.90 -0.53 15.77
N LEU A 127 14.74 0.73 15.36
CA LEU A 127 13.76 1.13 14.36
C LEU A 127 14.49 1.40 13.05
N LEU A 128 14.03 0.74 11.99
CA LEU A 128 14.56 0.86 10.64
C LEU A 128 13.51 1.47 9.72
N LEU A 129 13.94 2.41 8.88
CA LEU A 129 13.20 2.83 7.70
C LEU A 129 13.65 1.98 6.51
N LEU A 130 12.70 1.32 5.86
CA LEU A 130 12.91 0.55 4.65
C LEU A 130 12.20 1.25 3.49
N THR A 131 12.91 1.52 2.41
CA THR A 131 12.33 2.12 1.20
C THR A 131 12.83 1.43 -0.06
N GLY A 132 11.95 1.22 -1.02
CA GLY A 132 12.30 0.53 -2.25
C GLY A 132 11.08 0.21 -3.12
N THR A 133 11.21 -0.76 -4.01
CA THR A 133 10.05 -1.33 -4.69
C THR A 133 9.19 -2.09 -3.70
N THR A 134 7.91 -2.29 -3.99
CA THR A 134 7.03 -3.10 -3.13
C THR A 134 7.60 -4.49 -2.88
N ALA A 135 8.10 -5.14 -3.93
CA ALA A 135 8.68 -6.49 -3.86
C ALA A 135 9.94 -6.54 -2.97
N THR A 136 10.86 -5.57 -3.10
CA THR A 136 12.10 -5.58 -2.31
C THR A 136 11.86 -5.31 -0.84
N VAL A 137 10.97 -4.38 -0.51
CA VAL A 137 10.63 -4.08 0.90
C VAL A 137 9.88 -5.25 1.53
N GLU A 138 8.92 -5.86 0.83
CA GLU A 138 8.20 -7.03 1.34
C GLU A 138 9.11 -8.27 1.51
N SER A 139 10.04 -8.49 0.58
CA SER A 139 11.02 -9.57 0.70
C SER A 139 11.90 -9.40 1.94
N GLU A 140 12.32 -8.17 2.23
CA GLU A 140 13.12 -7.90 3.44
C GLU A 140 12.29 -8.09 4.72
N ILE A 141 11.06 -7.64 4.74
CA ILE A 141 10.14 -7.88 5.86
C ILE A 141 9.93 -9.38 6.08
N ALA A 142 9.75 -10.15 5.00
CA ALA A 142 9.61 -11.60 5.08
C ALA A 142 10.89 -12.29 5.61
N ARG A 143 12.07 -11.82 5.18
CA ARG A 143 13.37 -12.30 5.69
C ARG A 143 13.51 -12.04 7.19
N LEU A 144 13.27 -10.81 7.62
CA LEU A 144 13.34 -10.42 9.04
C LEU A 144 12.38 -11.25 9.90
N ARG A 145 11.19 -11.52 9.39
CA ARG A 145 10.20 -12.36 10.07
C ARG A 145 10.64 -13.82 10.16
N SER A 146 11.18 -14.39 9.07
CA SER A 146 11.65 -15.78 9.05
C SER A 146 12.84 -16.03 9.98
N GLN A 147 13.63 -14.99 10.24
CA GLN A 147 14.77 -15.04 11.16
C GLN A 147 14.39 -14.65 12.61
N SER A 148 13.12 -14.47 12.89
CA SER A 148 12.62 -14.02 14.21
C SER A 148 13.23 -12.69 14.68
N GLN A 149 13.66 -11.85 13.74
CA GLN A 149 14.25 -10.53 14.01
C GLN A 149 13.23 -9.40 13.97
N LEU A 150 12.05 -9.63 13.38
CA LEU A 150 10.98 -8.64 13.26
C LEU A 150 10.03 -8.72 14.46
N GLU A 151 9.94 -7.62 15.24
CA GLU A 151 8.98 -7.50 16.34
C GLU A 151 7.66 -6.86 15.87
N ASP A 152 7.75 -5.82 15.02
CA ASP A 152 6.59 -5.09 14.50
C ASP A 152 6.94 -4.38 13.19
N VAL A 153 5.94 -4.11 12.35
CA VAL A 153 6.13 -3.39 11.10
C VAL A 153 4.86 -2.68 10.64
N VAL A 154 5.03 -1.47 10.13
CA VAL A 154 4.00 -0.75 9.38
C VAL A 154 4.55 -0.47 7.99
N ILE A 155 3.80 -0.79 6.95
CA ILE A 155 4.17 -0.60 5.55
C ILE A 155 3.06 0.13 4.80
N SER A 156 3.44 1.01 3.88
CA SER A 156 2.55 1.61 2.89
C SER A 156 3.22 1.61 1.52
N ALA A 157 2.43 1.38 0.48
CA ALA A 157 2.89 1.59 -0.89
C ALA A 157 2.37 2.95 -1.39
N ILE A 158 3.21 3.69 -2.11
CA ILE A 158 2.93 5.04 -2.62
C ILE A 158 3.29 5.17 -4.09
N THR A 159 2.55 6.01 -4.80
CA THR A 159 2.83 6.48 -6.17
C THR A 159 1.95 7.69 -6.47
N VAL A 160 2.04 8.25 -7.69
CA VAL A 160 1.27 9.42 -8.18
C VAL A 160 0.44 9.12 -9.42
#